data_42d81995f3867f4ca98f30546c34e2e6
#
_entry.id   42d81995f3867f4ca98f30546c34e2e6
#
_cell.length_a   1.000
_cell.length_b   1.000
_cell.length_c   1.000
_cell.angle_alpha   90.00
_cell.angle_beta   90.00
_cell.angle_gamma   90.00
#
_symmetry.space_group_name_H-M   'P 1'
#
loop_
_entity.id
_entity.type
_entity.pdbx_description
1 polymer ?
#
loop_
_entity_poly.entity_id
_entity_poly.type
_entity_poly.pdbx_seq_one_letter_code
_entity_poly.pdbx_strand_id
1 'polypeptide(L)'
;MTYESLSKLFYKDSSSDRFERNTVLAEARRQADSSFLLGMKNENGEELFFSMPRELAVLSEAVLRREREISDSLSALPGIARSALVRNLVISEVVSTNQLEGIHSTRKQINDLLEGADS
;
A
#
# COMPACT_ATOMS: atom_id res chain seq x y z
N MET A 1 3.68 -16.23 -11.74
CA MET A 1 2.29 -16.44 -11.31
C MET A 1 1.86 -15.27 -10.41
N THR A 2 0.85 -14.54 -10.79
CA THR A 2 0.43 -13.35 -10.05
C THR A 2 -0.48 -13.74 -8.87
N TYR A 3 -0.23 -13.15 -7.71
CA TYR A 3 -1.08 -13.37 -6.52
C TYR A 3 -2.31 -12.48 -6.62
N GLU A 4 -3.40 -13.01 -7.16
CA GLU A 4 -4.66 -12.28 -7.34
C GLU A 4 -5.55 -12.37 -6.10
N SER A 5 -6.37 -11.34 -5.88
CA SER A 5 -7.34 -11.36 -4.77
C SER A 5 -8.37 -12.47 -4.94
N LEU A 6 -8.87 -13.00 -3.82
CA LEU A 6 -9.89 -14.06 -3.81
C LEU A 6 -11.17 -13.60 -4.51
N SER A 7 -11.55 -12.35 -4.32
CA SER A 7 -12.73 -11.76 -4.97
C SER A 7 -12.58 -11.75 -6.50
N LYS A 8 -11.40 -11.33 -6.99
CA LYS A 8 -11.12 -11.31 -8.42
C LYS A 8 -11.16 -12.73 -9.04
N LEU A 9 -10.57 -13.70 -8.35
CA LEU A 9 -10.60 -15.09 -8.79
C LEU A 9 -12.01 -15.67 -8.79
N PHE A 10 -12.83 -15.34 -7.79
CA PHE A 10 -14.21 -15.76 -7.70
C PHE A 10 -15.03 -15.29 -8.92
N TYR A 11 -14.89 -14.02 -9.29
CA TYR A 11 -15.63 -13.47 -10.44
C TYR A 11 -15.09 -13.90 -11.79
N LYS A 12 -13.83 -14.29 -11.88
CA LYS A 12 -13.25 -14.88 -13.10
C LYS A 12 -13.67 -16.33 -13.32
N ASP A 13 -14.01 -17.05 -12.26
CA ASP A 13 -14.35 -18.46 -12.33
C ASP A 13 -15.82 -18.62 -12.72
N SER A 14 -16.06 -19.22 -13.88
CA SER A 14 -17.40 -19.49 -14.41
C SER A 14 -17.95 -20.86 -14.02
N SER A 15 -17.22 -21.66 -13.25
CA SER A 15 -17.66 -22.99 -12.84
C SER A 15 -18.77 -22.94 -11.80
N SER A 16 -19.59 -23.98 -11.73
CA SER A 16 -20.70 -24.09 -10.78
C SER A 16 -20.23 -24.25 -9.32
N ASP A 17 -19.01 -24.76 -9.13
CA ASP A 17 -18.39 -24.98 -7.82
C ASP A 17 -17.42 -23.89 -7.40
N ARG A 18 -17.50 -22.72 -8.04
CA ARG A 18 -16.59 -21.59 -7.79
C ARG A 18 -16.53 -21.15 -6.33
N PHE A 19 -17.64 -21.21 -5.62
CA PHE A 19 -17.70 -20.84 -4.21
C PHE A 19 -16.87 -21.80 -3.36
N GLU A 20 -17.01 -23.10 -3.57
CA GLU A 20 -16.25 -24.12 -2.86
C GLU A 20 -14.75 -24.03 -3.17
N ARG A 21 -14.41 -23.84 -4.44
CA ARG A 21 -13.01 -23.66 -4.89
C ARG A 21 -12.37 -22.44 -4.28
N ASN A 22 -13.10 -21.34 -4.20
CA ASN A 22 -12.63 -20.10 -3.59
C ASN A 22 -12.40 -20.27 -2.08
N THR A 23 -13.31 -20.97 -1.40
CA THR A 23 -13.18 -21.29 0.04
C THR A 23 -11.95 -22.16 0.31
N VAL A 24 -11.70 -23.18 -0.51
CA VAL A 24 -10.53 -24.04 -0.40
C VAL A 24 -9.25 -23.23 -0.61
N LEU A 25 -9.25 -22.35 -1.61
CA LEU A 25 -8.10 -21.48 -1.87
C LEU A 25 -7.84 -20.51 -0.71
N ALA A 26 -8.89 -19.95 -0.14
CA ALA A 26 -8.78 -19.05 1.02
C ALA A 26 -8.13 -19.77 2.20
N GLU A 27 -8.56 -20.99 2.49
CA GLU A 27 -7.97 -21.80 3.57
C GLU A 27 -6.53 -22.17 3.27
N ALA A 28 -6.23 -22.58 2.04
CA ALA A 28 -4.86 -22.89 1.62
C ALA A 28 -3.92 -21.69 1.81
N ARG A 29 -4.39 -20.48 1.46
CA ARG A 29 -3.64 -19.25 1.66
C ARG A 29 -3.46 -18.92 3.15
N ARG A 30 -4.49 -19.15 3.96
CA ARG A 30 -4.41 -18.92 5.42
C ARG A 30 -3.36 -19.83 6.06
N GLN A 31 -3.25 -21.06 5.61
CA GLN A 31 -2.32 -22.06 6.13
C GLN A 31 -0.92 -22.02 5.51
N ALA A 32 -0.71 -21.18 4.49
CA ALA A 32 0.57 -21.07 3.83
C ALA A 32 1.65 -20.47 4.74
N ASP A 33 2.88 -20.91 4.58
CA ASP A 33 4.03 -20.40 5.36
C ASP A 33 4.27 -18.90 5.15
N SER A 34 3.85 -18.37 4.01
CA SER A 34 3.95 -16.95 3.68
C SER A 34 2.84 -16.08 4.28
N SER A 35 1.93 -16.68 5.05
CA SER A 35 0.78 -15.98 5.65
C SER A 35 0.94 -15.85 7.15
N PHE A 36 0.49 -14.70 7.67
CA PHE A 36 0.54 -14.35 9.09
C PHE A 36 -0.87 -14.05 9.57
N LEU A 37 -1.30 -14.74 10.61
CA LEU A 37 -2.62 -14.51 11.22
C LEU A 37 -2.61 -13.21 12.01
N LEU A 38 -3.68 -12.42 11.87
CA LEU A 38 -3.78 -11.10 12.52
C LEU A 38 -4.40 -11.13 13.91
N GLY A 39 -4.92 -12.29 14.36
CA GLY A 39 -5.60 -12.40 15.64
C GLY A 39 -6.95 -11.71 15.68
N MET A 40 -7.51 -11.35 14.54
CA MET A 40 -8.82 -10.72 14.38
C MET A 40 -9.69 -11.58 13.46
N LYS A 41 -11.00 -11.52 13.69
CA LYS A 41 -11.97 -12.27 12.87
C LYS A 41 -12.90 -11.30 12.15
N ASN A 42 -13.37 -11.71 10.98
CA ASN A 42 -14.40 -11.00 10.25
C ASN A 42 -15.79 -11.28 10.83
N GLU A 43 -16.82 -10.71 10.23
CA GLU A 43 -18.23 -10.88 10.65
C GLU A 43 -18.68 -12.34 10.62
N ASN A 44 -18.07 -13.16 9.77
CA ASN A 44 -18.40 -14.60 9.61
C ASN A 44 -17.59 -15.50 10.58
N GLY A 45 -16.78 -14.92 11.42
CA GLY A 45 -15.92 -15.68 12.36
C GLY A 45 -14.65 -16.24 11.75
N GLU A 46 -14.34 -15.88 10.51
CA GLU A 46 -13.11 -16.29 9.82
C GLU A 46 -11.94 -15.41 10.23
N GLU A 47 -10.81 -16.03 10.52
CA GLU A 47 -9.62 -15.30 10.94
C GLU A 47 -8.98 -14.56 9.76
N LEU A 48 -8.69 -13.27 9.99
CA LEU A 48 -8.00 -12.45 9.00
C LEU A 48 -6.51 -12.78 8.98
N PHE A 49 -5.92 -12.71 7.81
CA PHE A 49 -4.51 -13.00 7.62
C PHE A 49 -3.87 -12.02 6.64
N PHE A 50 -2.57 -11.86 6.78
CA PHE A 50 -1.72 -11.10 5.88
C PHE A 50 -0.79 -12.06 5.14
N SER A 51 -0.66 -11.90 3.83
CA SER A 51 0.22 -12.72 3.01
C SER A 51 1.39 -11.92 2.47
N MET A 52 2.57 -12.55 2.46
CA MET A 52 3.78 -12.02 1.84
C MET A 52 4.17 -12.91 0.66
N PRO A 53 3.46 -12.83 -0.48
CA PRO A 53 3.84 -13.58 -1.66
C PRO A 53 5.18 -13.06 -2.23
N ARG A 54 5.80 -13.87 -3.07
CA ARG A 54 7.10 -13.54 -3.66
C ARG A 54 7.11 -12.16 -4.34
N GLU A 55 6.07 -11.84 -5.09
CA GLU A 55 5.94 -10.56 -5.78
C GLU A 55 5.98 -9.37 -4.80
N LEU A 56 5.31 -9.51 -3.67
CA LEU A 56 5.30 -8.48 -2.63
C LEU A 56 6.65 -8.36 -1.96
N ALA A 57 7.33 -9.47 -1.69
CA ALA A 57 8.67 -9.46 -1.09
C ALA A 57 9.69 -8.76 -2.02
N VAL A 58 9.65 -9.06 -3.31
CA VAL A 58 10.52 -8.40 -4.32
C VAL A 58 10.22 -6.91 -4.40
N LEU A 59 8.95 -6.53 -4.44
CA LEU A 59 8.53 -5.12 -4.48
C LEU A 59 8.94 -4.38 -3.20
N SER A 60 8.76 -4.98 -2.04
CA SER A 60 9.16 -4.41 -0.75
C SER A 60 10.67 -4.15 -0.70
N GLU A 61 11.49 -5.10 -1.16
CA GLU A 61 12.93 -4.91 -1.24
C GLU A 61 13.30 -3.76 -2.19
N ALA A 62 12.64 -3.69 -3.35
CA ALA A 62 12.87 -2.61 -4.31
C ALA A 62 12.53 -1.24 -3.72
N VAL A 63 11.43 -1.12 -2.98
CA VAL A 63 11.03 0.12 -2.29
C VAL A 63 12.06 0.51 -1.24
N LEU A 64 12.52 -0.41 -0.40
CA LEU A 64 13.53 -0.15 0.63
C LEU A 64 14.88 0.29 0.01
N ARG A 65 15.26 -0.31 -1.11
CA ARG A 65 16.48 0.09 -1.83
C ARG A 65 16.37 1.50 -2.38
N ARG A 66 15.22 1.84 -2.98
CA ARG A 66 14.94 3.20 -3.47
C ARG A 66 14.92 4.22 -2.35
N GLU A 67 14.32 3.88 -1.21
CA GLU A 67 14.31 4.73 -0.02
C GLU A 67 15.74 5.05 0.44
N ARG A 68 16.61 4.05 0.47
CA ARG A 68 18.02 4.24 0.84
C ARG A 68 18.76 5.17 -0.14
N GLU A 69 18.57 4.97 -1.44
CA GLU A 69 19.16 5.81 -2.48
C GLU A 69 18.70 7.28 -2.34
N ILE A 70 17.42 7.50 -2.11
CA ILE A 70 16.84 8.83 -1.90
C ILE A 70 17.40 9.46 -0.64
N SER A 71 17.49 8.72 0.45
CA SER A 71 18.04 9.20 1.73
C SER A 71 19.49 9.64 1.59
N ASP A 72 20.32 8.86 0.90
CA ASP A 72 21.70 9.20 0.61
C ASP A 72 21.82 10.47 -0.25
N SER A 73 20.99 10.58 -1.28
CA SER A 73 20.94 11.75 -2.15
C SER A 73 20.50 13.01 -1.40
N LEU A 74 19.50 12.90 -0.54
CA LEU A 74 19.01 14.01 0.29
C LEU A 74 20.08 14.50 1.27
N SER A 75 20.84 13.58 1.85
CA SER A 75 21.93 13.92 2.78
C SER A 75 23.05 14.72 2.13
N ALA A 76 23.24 14.56 0.82
CA ALA A 76 24.25 15.29 0.06
C ALA A 76 23.79 16.70 -0.37
N LEU A 77 22.52 17.04 -0.22
CA LEU A 77 21.99 18.36 -0.64
C LEU A 77 22.21 19.43 0.44
N PRO A 78 22.39 20.71 0.03
CA PRO A 78 22.32 21.84 0.96
C PRO A 78 20.98 21.88 1.70
N GLY A 79 20.98 22.41 2.95
CA GLY A 79 19.78 22.41 3.79
C GLY A 79 18.55 23.08 3.17
N ILE A 80 18.74 24.21 2.47
CA ILE A 80 17.65 24.93 1.78
C ILE A 80 17.05 24.06 0.67
N ALA A 81 17.90 23.44 -0.15
CA ALA A 81 17.45 22.57 -1.25
C ALA A 81 16.73 21.33 -0.71
N ARG A 82 17.23 20.74 0.37
CA ARG A 82 16.61 19.61 1.04
C ARG A 82 15.21 19.95 1.56
N SER A 83 15.08 21.08 2.25
CA SER A 83 13.80 21.53 2.79
C SER A 83 12.76 21.78 1.69
N ALA A 84 13.17 22.41 0.58
CA ALA A 84 12.29 22.66 -0.57
C ALA A 84 11.82 21.34 -1.22
N LEU A 85 12.71 20.37 -1.38
CA LEU A 85 12.38 19.08 -1.97
C LEU A 85 11.43 18.28 -1.07
N VAL A 86 11.71 18.19 0.22
CA VAL A 86 10.85 17.50 1.20
C VAL A 86 9.45 18.13 1.22
N ARG A 87 9.37 19.48 1.22
CA ARG A 87 8.10 20.17 1.16
C ARG A 87 7.29 19.81 -0.09
N ASN A 88 7.93 19.76 -1.26
CA ASN A 88 7.28 19.37 -2.51
C ASN A 88 6.77 17.91 -2.46
N LEU A 89 7.54 17.00 -1.88
CA LEU A 89 7.15 15.61 -1.71
C LEU A 89 5.93 15.48 -0.78
N VAL A 90 5.92 16.19 0.34
CA VAL A 90 4.78 16.21 1.28
C VAL A 90 3.52 16.73 0.58
N ILE A 91 3.62 17.82 -0.17
CA ILE A 91 2.48 18.37 -0.92
C ILE A 91 1.95 17.34 -1.92
N SER A 92 2.83 16.69 -2.68
CA SER A 92 2.44 15.68 -3.66
C SER A 92 1.75 14.49 -3.02
N GLU A 93 2.24 14.04 -1.88
CA GLU A 93 1.66 12.91 -1.14
C GLU A 93 0.29 13.25 -0.58
N VAL A 94 0.12 14.44 0.02
CA VAL A 94 -1.17 14.87 0.57
C VAL A 94 -2.21 15.00 -0.55
N VAL A 95 -1.86 15.60 -1.68
CA VAL A 95 -2.77 15.73 -2.84
C VAL A 95 -3.19 14.35 -3.34
N SER A 96 -2.23 13.42 -3.50
CA SER A 96 -2.51 12.07 -3.98
C SER A 96 -3.37 11.27 -3.00
N THR A 97 -3.09 11.36 -1.72
CA THR A 97 -3.86 10.68 -0.67
C THR A 97 -5.29 11.21 -0.63
N ASN A 98 -5.47 12.52 -0.71
CA ASN A 98 -6.79 13.14 -0.76
C ASN A 98 -7.59 12.66 -1.98
N GLN A 99 -6.95 12.53 -3.14
CA GLN A 99 -7.60 11.99 -4.34
C GLN A 99 -8.09 10.55 -4.14
N LEU A 100 -7.28 9.70 -3.50
CA LEU A 100 -7.67 8.33 -3.19
C LEU A 100 -8.88 8.25 -2.26
N GLU A 101 -9.02 9.21 -1.35
CA GLU A 101 -10.15 9.32 -0.43
C GLU A 101 -11.35 10.06 -1.03
N GLY A 102 -11.29 10.47 -2.30
CA GLY A 102 -12.34 11.24 -2.97
C GLY A 102 -12.36 12.71 -2.61
N ILE A 103 -11.33 13.21 -1.95
CA ILE A 103 -11.19 14.62 -1.58
C ILE A 103 -10.36 15.33 -2.66
N HIS A 104 -10.93 16.37 -3.26
CA HIS A 104 -10.21 17.17 -4.25
C HIS A 104 -9.51 18.36 -3.58
N SER A 105 -8.19 18.36 -3.63
CA SER A 105 -7.36 19.46 -3.16
C SER A 105 -6.33 19.84 -4.22
N THR A 106 -5.96 21.10 -4.26
CA THR A 106 -4.92 21.59 -5.17
C THR A 106 -3.59 21.74 -4.42
N ARG A 107 -2.47 21.68 -5.16
CA ARG A 107 -1.15 21.92 -4.58
C ARG A 107 -1.08 23.30 -3.89
N LYS A 108 -1.73 24.31 -4.45
CA LYS A 108 -1.78 25.64 -3.88
C LYS A 108 -2.46 25.65 -2.51
N GLN A 109 -3.61 24.99 -2.38
CA GLN A 109 -4.33 24.89 -1.11
C GLN A 109 -3.48 24.25 -0.02
N ILE A 110 -2.80 23.15 -0.32
CA ILE A 110 -1.95 22.46 0.63
C ILE A 110 -0.72 23.31 0.99
N ASN A 111 -0.11 23.96 0.00
CA ASN A 111 1.02 24.85 0.24
C ASN A 111 0.64 26.03 1.15
N ASP A 112 -0.51 26.65 0.92
CA ASP A 112 -1.02 27.76 1.73
C ASP A 112 -1.27 27.33 3.19
N LEU A 113 -1.78 26.11 3.40
CA LEU A 113 -1.96 25.53 4.73
C LEU A 113 -0.63 25.31 5.45
N LEU A 114 0.38 24.81 4.76
CA LEU A 114 1.71 24.59 5.32
C LEU A 114 2.40 25.90 5.68
N GLU A 115 2.27 26.92 4.84
CA GLU A 115 2.80 28.26 5.12
C GLU A 115 2.11 28.90 6.32
N GLY A 116 0.80 28.72 6.47
CA GLY A 116 0.04 29.20 7.63
C GLY A 116 0.45 28.49 8.93
N ALA A 117 0.88 27.23 8.87
CA ALA A 117 1.34 26.49 10.02
C ALA A 117 2.75 26.89 10.49
N ASP A 118 3.57 27.40 9.57
CA ASP A 118 4.94 27.84 9.84
C ASP A 118 5.04 29.27 10.38
N SER A 119 3.94 30.00 10.43
CA SER A 119 3.89 31.38 10.90
C SER A 119 3.54 31.54 12.38
#